data_010fdc18c71055016923df704582d7fd
#
_entry.id   010fdc18c71055016923df704582d7fd
#
_cell.length_a   1.000
_cell.length_b   1.000
_cell.length_c   1.000
_cell.angle_alpha   90.00
_cell.angle_beta   90.00
_cell.angle_gamma   90.00
#
_symmetry.space_group_name_H-M   'P 1'
#
loop_
_entity.id
_entity.type
_entity.pdbx_description
1 polymer ?
#
loop_
_entity_poly.entity_id
_entity_poly.type
_entity_poly.pdbx_seq_one_letter_code
_entity_poly.pdbx_strand_id
1 'polypeptide(L)'
;MTRGSGAGLARFVGTPPTPALLQSLLYLKGLPLEEIGDLLQANSLVIEFSPGDELTRQDDAAEYLFFILSGSVRVSRRSTAPAGAEDTLARVAIAGDILGRYELTFSLTCISTATAENAVSALCIERSTVERLLYRYPTAHQQTAYQAMVNRLRTMPLLADVDMAVIGFLAEEIRSQTVQAGTVLYTQNQVPSTLYLIAQGQVELYHPRLTDNRLLLGTGGSFGFPGSVGVTNNAAPDKYGHWAEAKTETTVYELPWRTIRQVGRRFPQVIDPEIQLLPAKTISAVSIFAGLTPHEQIQLAGFCSFHRIPQYHPIMQQGDSADSMWILLENSRAVLSALDEENRALPRAPVRGIVTFNETALLAPTPVELTVESEPGSLWLQLHRQDYHRFGQICGPEVADKVTARLPAQADDAGHEQRQDYPWLRKDELLVNLHLRHWLALLGQSKAPALAGLASAGLIWLLAFLGFPHWVGLTIGALLVVLSLIWGFLNYLNDYFIVTNRRVIQQEKVIFFSEHRQEALLEQIQ
;
A
#
# COMPACT_ATOMS: atom_id res chain seq x y z
N MET A 1 -1.30 -6.85 46.06
CA MET A 1 -1.35 -8.34 46.05
C MET A 1 -2.19 -8.74 44.85
N THR A 2 -1.57 -8.85 43.70
CA THR A 2 -2.16 -9.35 42.45
C THR A 2 -1.90 -10.86 42.38
N ARG A 3 -2.96 -11.66 42.49
CA ARG A 3 -2.88 -13.09 42.27
C ARG A 3 -2.51 -13.33 40.78
N GLY A 4 -1.34 -13.92 40.55
CA GLY A 4 -0.94 -14.41 39.24
C GLY A 4 -1.90 -15.46 38.74
N SER A 5 -2.41 -15.30 37.53
CA SER A 5 -3.34 -16.24 36.87
C SER A 5 -2.57 -17.37 36.16
N GLY A 6 -1.70 -18.08 36.88
CA GLY A 6 -1.08 -19.30 36.38
C GLY A 6 -1.99 -20.55 36.47
N ALA A 7 -3.30 -20.41 36.19
CA ALA A 7 -4.27 -21.47 36.44
C ALA A 7 -4.80 -22.14 35.13
N GLY A 8 -4.19 -21.89 33.97
CA GLY A 8 -4.79 -22.32 32.71
C GLY A 8 -5.11 -23.80 32.59
N LEU A 9 -4.13 -24.66 32.52
CA LEU A 9 -4.33 -26.10 32.28
C LEU A 9 -4.15 -26.99 33.54
N ALA A 10 -3.68 -26.47 34.68
CA ALA A 10 -3.44 -27.23 35.89
C ALA A 10 -4.70 -27.96 36.45
N ARG A 11 -5.88 -27.57 36.02
CA ARG A 11 -7.17 -28.17 36.37
C ARG A 11 -7.56 -29.40 35.52
N PHE A 12 -6.87 -29.61 34.39
CA PHE A 12 -7.18 -30.70 33.47
C PHE A 12 -6.23 -31.87 33.69
N VAL A 13 -6.77 -33.09 33.57
CA VAL A 13 -5.99 -34.32 33.58
C VAL A 13 -5.65 -34.68 32.15
N GLY A 14 -4.35 -34.62 31.78
CA GLY A 14 -3.89 -34.97 30.45
C GLY A 14 -3.16 -36.29 30.43
N THR A 15 -3.13 -36.93 29.28
CA THR A 15 -2.33 -38.13 29.01
C THR A 15 -1.17 -37.83 28.11
N PRO A 16 0.02 -38.44 28.30
CA PRO A 16 1.14 -38.26 27.37
C PRO A 16 0.74 -38.69 25.95
N PRO A 17 1.19 -37.95 24.88
CA PRO A 17 0.90 -38.33 23.51
C PRO A 17 1.62 -39.64 23.15
N THR A 18 0.98 -40.45 22.30
CA THR A 18 1.65 -41.62 21.73
C THR A 18 2.60 -41.22 20.60
N PRO A 19 3.68 -41.99 20.35
CA PRO A 19 4.56 -41.74 19.21
C PRO A 19 3.83 -41.71 17.86
N ALA A 20 2.81 -42.57 17.71
CA ALA A 20 1.97 -42.62 16.51
C ALA A 20 1.18 -41.32 16.32
N LEU A 21 0.64 -40.74 17.41
CA LEU A 21 -0.03 -39.43 17.35
C LEU A 21 0.94 -38.33 16.90
N LEU A 22 2.13 -38.24 17.49
CA LEU A 22 3.13 -37.25 17.14
C LEU A 22 3.57 -37.34 15.66
N GLN A 23 3.72 -38.57 15.14
CA GLN A 23 4.03 -38.82 13.72
C GLN A 23 2.90 -38.42 12.77
N SER A 24 1.64 -38.49 13.22
CA SER A 24 0.48 -38.13 12.40
C SER A 24 0.31 -36.63 12.24
N LEU A 25 0.92 -35.81 13.09
CA LEU A 25 0.78 -34.36 13.05
C LEU A 25 1.63 -33.74 11.93
N LEU A 26 0.94 -33.20 10.93
CA LEU A 26 1.60 -32.54 9.78
C LEU A 26 2.54 -31.41 10.19
N TYR A 27 2.25 -30.73 11.29
CA TYR A 27 3.08 -29.65 11.82
C TYR A 27 4.46 -30.11 12.30
N LEU A 28 4.57 -31.31 12.80
CA LEU A 28 5.82 -31.91 13.24
C LEU A 28 6.56 -32.64 12.11
N LYS A 29 5.93 -32.73 10.93
CA LYS A 29 6.54 -33.38 9.77
C LYS A 29 7.77 -32.61 9.30
N GLY A 30 8.89 -33.30 9.22
CA GLY A 30 10.20 -32.73 8.88
C GLY A 30 11.09 -32.45 10.08
N LEU A 31 10.58 -32.61 11.31
CA LEU A 31 11.42 -32.68 12.51
C LEU A 31 11.91 -34.12 12.72
N PRO A 32 13.14 -34.34 13.24
CA PRO A 32 13.67 -35.66 13.54
C PRO A 32 13.00 -36.23 14.79
N LEU A 33 11.78 -36.77 14.63
CA LEU A 33 10.94 -37.26 15.74
C LEU A 33 11.63 -38.37 16.57
N GLU A 34 12.58 -39.11 15.99
CA GLU A 34 13.42 -40.07 16.71
C GLU A 34 14.28 -39.41 17.79
N GLU A 35 14.72 -38.16 17.56
CA GLU A 35 15.56 -37.41 18.50
C GLU A 35 14.75 -36.60 19.52
N ILE A 36 13.57 -36.10 19.12
CA ILE A 36 12.77 -35.16 19.92
C ILE A 36 11.50 -35.81 20.51
N GLY A 37 11.24 -37.07 20.19
CA GLY A 37 10.03 -37.78 20.64
C GLY A 37 9.91 -37.83 22.17
N ASP A 38 10.97 -38.16 22.85
CA ASP A 38 11.03 -38.19 24.32
C ASP A 38 10.80 -36.79 24.92
N LEU A 39 11.37 -35.75 24.31
CA LEU A 39 11.17 -34.37 24.73
C LEU A 39 9.72 -33.94 24.58
N LEU A 40 9.08 -34.29 23.47
CA LEU A 40 7.66 -33.99 23.23
C LEU A 40 6.76 -34.79 24.17
N GLN A 41 7.02 -36.08 24.37
CA GLN A 41 6.23 -36.91 25.30
C GLN A 41 6.31 -36.42 26.74
N ALA A 42 7.49 -35.96 27.17
CA ALA A 42 7.70 -35.46 28.52
C ALA A 42 7.06 -34.08 28.80
N ASN A 43 6.90 -33.24 27.74
CA ASN A 43 6.48 -31.84 27.89
C ASN A 43 5.23 -31.50 27.04
N SER A 44 4.41 -32.49 26.73
CA SER A 44 3.09 -32.30 26.12
C SER A 44 2.08 -33.27 26.65
N LEU A 45 0.81 -32.87 26.61
CA LEU A 45 -0.32 -33.62 27.12
C LEU A 45 -1.46 -33.58 26.12
N VAL A 46 -2.15 -34.70 25.95
CA VAL A 46 -3.48 -34.75 25.32
C VAL A 46 -4.50 -34.49 26.40
N ILE A 47 -5.26 -33.41 26.23
CA ILE A 47 -6.28 -32.96 27.20
C ILE A 47 -7.63 -32.98 26.53
N GLU A 48 -8.63 -33.48 27.30
CA GLU A 48 -10.04 -33.44 26.93
C GLU A 48 -10.71 -32.23 27.58
N PHE A 49 -11.34 -31.41 26.76
CA PHE A 49 -12.09 -30.22 27.17
C PHE A 49 -13.59 -30.49 27.02
N SER A 50 -14.34 -30.10 28.03
CA SER A 50 -15.81 -30.12 27.98
C SER A 50 -16.36 -28.89 27.30
N PRO A 51 -17.60 -28.92 26.76
CA PRO A 51 -18.23 -27.72 26.21
C PRO A 51 -18.23 -26.56 27.21
N GLY A 52 -17.75 -25.39 26.78
CA GLY A 52 -17.59 -24.18 27.59
C GLY A 52 -16.23 -24.01 28.27
N ASP A 53 -15.36 -25.04 28.25
CA ASP A 53 -14.00 -24.88 28.75
C ASP A 53 -13.19 -23.93 27.87
N GLU A 54 -12.37 -23.08 28.50
CA GLU A 54 -11.44 -22.17 27.82
C GLU A 54 -10.05 -22.83 27.69
N LEU A 55 -9.59 -22.95 26.47
CA LEU A 55 -8.23 -23.39 26.13
C LEU A 55 -7.24 -22.22 26.28
N THR A 56 -7.64 -21.02 25.81
CA THR A 56 -6.89 -19.76 25.96
C THR A 56 -7.85 -18.66 26.38
N ARG A 57 -7.35 -17.65 27.09
CA ARG A 57 -8.07 -16.42 27.38
C ARG A 57 -7.27 -15.23 26.88
N GLN A 58 -7.94 -14.32 26.18
CA GLN A 58 -7.31 -13.10 25.67
C GLN A 58 -6.61 -12.33 26.79
N ASP A 59 -5.42 -11.82 26.51
CA ASP A 59 -4.53 -11.06 27.38
C ASP A 59 -3.82 -11.88 28.49
N ASP A 60 -4.16 -13.18 28.67
CA ASP A 60 -3.41 -14.08 29.54
C ASP A 60 -2.06 -14.47 28.88
N ALA A 61 -1.12 -14.97 29.69
CA ALA A 61 0.15 -15.50 29.18
C ALA A 61 -0.08 -16.68 28.22
N ALA A 62 0.60 -16.67 27.08
CA ALA A 62 0.54 -17.79 26.14
C ALA A 62 1.55 -18.87 26.56
N GLU A 63 1.08 -19.88 27.26
CA GLU A 63 1.93 -20.94 27.83
C GLU A 63 1.98 -22.22 26.98
N TYR A 64 1.00 -22.40 26.06
CA TYR A 64 0.87 -23.64 25.30
C TYR A 64 0.56 -23.38 23.82
N LEU A 65 1.02 -24.33 22.98
CA LEU A 65 0.59 -24.54 21.62
C LEU A 65 -0.43 -25.68 21.61
N PHE A 66 -1.59 -25.46 21.00
CA PHE A 66 -2.67 -26.44 20.96
C PHE A 66 -2.85 -26.98 19.53
N PHE A 67 -2.88 -28.29 19.39
CA PHE A 67 -3.31 -28.99 18.19
C PHE A 67 -4.68 -29.61 18.45
N ILE A 68 -5.68 -29.14 17.71
CA ILE A 68 -7.04 -29.69 17.84
C ILE A 68 -7.08 -31.06 17.17
N LEU A 69 -7.30 -32.10 17.95
CA LEU A 69 -7.36 -33.48 17.46
C LEU A 69 -8.79 -33.86 17.09
N SER A 70 -9.77 -33.40 17.86
CA SER A 70 -11.20 -33.60 17.60
C SER A 70 -12.01 -32.47 18.21
N GLY A 71 -13.26 -32.30 17.74
CA GLY A 71 -14.19 -31.29 18.23
C GLY A 71 -14.09 -29.95 17.53
N SER A 72 -14.77 -28.94 18.06
CA SER A 72 -14.78 -27.56 17.57
C SER A 72 -14.55 -26.55 18.69
N VAL A 73 -13.75 -25.54 18.42
CA VAL A 73 -13.36 -24.48 19.35
C VAL A 73 -13.76 -23.14 18.76
N ARG A 74 -14.53 -22.36 19.50
CA ARG A 74 -14.82 -20.97 19.17
C ARG A 74 -13.66 -20.10 19.59
N VAL A 75 -12.99 -19.48 18.64
CA VAL A 75 -11.93 -18.50 18.86
C VAL A 75 -12.52 -17.11 18.71
N SER A 76 -12.48 -16.30 19.77
CA SER A 76 -13.06 -14.96 19.80
C SER A 76 -12.05 -13.93 20.30
N ARG A 77 -12.07 -12.74 19.70
CA ARG A 77 -11.23 -11.61 20.09
C ARG A 77 -12.10 -10.39 20.35
N ARG A 78 -12.02 -9.86 21.58
CA ARG A 78 -12.66 -8.59 21.93
C ARG A 78 -11.81 -7.40 21.46
N SER A 79 -12.46 -6.37 20.94
CA SER A 79 -11.82 -5.12 20.61
C SER A 79 -11.45 -4.35 21.88
N THR A 80 -10.26 -3.75 21.92
CA THR A 80 -9.80 -2.86 22.99
C THR A 80 -10.19 -1.39 22.77
N ALA A 81 -11.06 -1.09 21.79
CA ALA A 81 -11.49 0.29 21.53
C ALA A 81 -12.38 0.83 22.65
N PRO A 82 -12.20 2.12 23.08
CA PRO A 82 -13.06 2.72 24.09
C PRO A 82 -14.47 2.97 23.54
N ALA A 83 -15.45 2.60 24.36
CA ALA A 83 -16.86 2.97 24.31
C ALA A 83 -17.73 2.37 23.19
N GLY A 84 -18.46 1.32 23.50
CA GLY A 84 -19.86 1.18 23.11
C GLY A 84 -20.25 0.02 22.20
N ALA A 85 -19.36 -0.69 21.55
CA ALA A 85 -19.71 -1.92 20.85
C ALA A 85 -18.70 -3.02 21.21
N GLU A 86 -19.17 -4.11 21.79
CA GLU A 86 -18.42 -5.36 21.89
C GLU A 86 -18.29 -5.97 20.49
N ASP A 87 -17.42 -5.42 19.67
CA ASP A 87 -17.07 -6.02 18.37
C ASP A 87 -16.14 -7.21 18.64
N THR A 88 -16.73 -8.38 18.70
CA THR A 88 -16.01 -9.63 18.88
C THR A 88 -15.78 -10.26 17.52
N LEU A 89 -14.51 -10.32 17.10
CA LEU A 89 -14.12 -11.20 15.99
C LEU A 89 -14.27 -12.64 16.45
N ALA A 90 -14.88 -13.51 15.64
CA ALA A 90 -15.05 -14.91 15.98
C ALA A 90 -14.84 -15.82 14.77
N ARG A 91 -14.12 -16.93 14.98
CA ARG A 91 -13.96 -18.05 14.06
C ARG A 91 -14.13 -19.36 14.79
N VAL A 92 -14.27 -20.44 14.06
CA VAL A 92 -14.31 -21.79 14.62
C VAL A 92 -13.06 -22.53 14.16
N ALA A 93 -12.28 -23.04 15.11
CA ALA A 93 -11.18 -23.97 14.87
C ALA A 93 -11.70 -25.42 15.03
N ILE A 94 -11.27 -26.29 14.14
CA ILE A 94 -11.68 -27.70 14.08
C ILE A 94 -10.46 -28.63 14.09
N ALA A 95 -10.69 -29.94 14.08
CA ALA A 95 -9.61 -30.93 14.02
C ALA A 95 -8.61 -30.61 12.88
N GLY A 96 -7.34 -30.63 13.22
CA GLY A 96 -6.20 -30.24 12.36
C GLY A 96 -5.76 -28.80 12.49
N ASP A 97 -6.56 -27.91 13.10
CA ASP A 97 -6.17 -26.53 13.36
C ASP A 97 -5.21 -26.41 14.56
N ILE A 98 -4.43 -25.35 14.57
CA ILE A 98 -3.45 -25.04 15.60
C ILE A 98 -3.77 -23.69 16.22
N LEU A 99 -3.78 -23.61 17.55
CA LEU A 99 -3.96 -22.38 18.30
C LEU A 99 -2.67 -22.02 19.05
N GLY A 100 -2.41 -20.72 19.21
CA GLY A 100 -1.24 -20.21 19.93
C GLY A 100 0.01 -19.99 19.06
N ARG A 101 -0.05 -20.24 17.75
CA ARG A 101 1.11 -20.01 16.87
C ARG A 101 1.54 -18.55 16.81
N TYR A 102 0.58 -17.64 16.73
CA TYR A 102 0.86 -16.22 16.67
C TYR A 102 1.55 -15.74 17.95
N GLU A 103 1.01 -16.11 19.09
CA GLU A 103 1.51 -15.75 20.40
C GLU A 103 2.93 -16.23 20.64
N LEU A 104 3.21 -17.47 20.23
CA LEU A 104 4.56 -18.04 20.33
C LEU A 104 5.56 -17.38 19.36
N THR A 105 5.05 -16.87 18.23
CA THR A 105 5.93 -16.27 17.20
C THR A 105 6.23 -14.79 17.49
N PHE A 106 5.23 -14.02 17.96
CA PHE A 106 5.29 -12.55 18.00
C PHE A 106 4.93 -11.90 19.33
N SER A 107 4.25 -12.62 20.22
CA SER A 107 3.70 -12.06 21.46
C SER A 107 3.90 -12.99 22.66
N LEU A 108 3.83 -12.42 23.84
CA LEU A 108 3.83 -13.17 25.10
C LEU A 108 2.43 -13.44 25.65
N THR A 109 1.41 -12.79 25.11
CA THR A 109 0.03 -12.89 25.58
C THR A 109 -0.87 -13.47 24.50
N CYS A 110 -1.95 -14.13 24.92
CA CYS A 110 -2.98 -14.66 24.03
C CYS A 110 -3.73 -13.51 23.36
N ILE A 111 -3.80 -13.53 22.04
CA ILE A 111 -4.52 -12.50 21.26
C ILE A 111 -6.03 -12.75 21.21
N SER A 112 -6.49 -13.94 21.62
CA SER A 112 -7.89 -14.36 21.54
C SER A 112 -8.25 -15.31 22.69
N THR A 113 -9.54 -15.40 22.99
CA THR A 113 -10.13 -16.42 23.85
C THR A 113 -10.60 -17.59 22.99
N ALA A 114 -10.16 -18.80 23.32
CA ALA A 114 -10.56 -20.04 22.65
C ALA A 114 -11.41 -20.87 23.60
N THR A 115 -12.68 -21.14 23.26
CA THR A 115 -13.66 -21.85 24.07
C THR A 115 -14.16 -23.08 23.32
N ALA A 116 -14.16 -24.22 23.97
CA ALA A 116 -14.70 -25.46 23.41
C ALA A 116 -16.23 -25.34 23.18
N GLU A 117 -16.70 -25.60 21.96
CA GLU A 117 -18.14 -25.60 21.62
C GLU A 117 -18.80 -26.96 21.89
N ASN A 118 -18.02 -28.02 21.81
CA ASN A 118 -18.41 -29.38 22.10
C ASN A 118 -17.26 -30.08 22.84
N ALA A 119 -17.29 -31.41 22.98
CA ALA A 119 -16.14 -32.16 23.51
C ALA A 119 -14.96 -32.02 22.55
N VAL A 120 -13.85 -31.50 23.05
CA VAL A 120 -12.62 -31.22 22.28
C VAL A 120 -11.47 -32.01 22.86
N SER A 121 -10.76 -32.75 22.02
CA SER A 121 -9.48 -33.34 22.36
C SER A 121 -8.37 -32.49 21.71
N ALA A 122 -7.38 -32.07 22.48
CA ALA A 122 -6.27 -31.28 21.97
C ALA A 122 -4.92 -31.75 22.55
N LEU A 123 -3.91 -31.82 21.70
CA LEU A 123 -2.52 -31.93 22.13
C LEU A 123 -1.99 -30.56 22.52
N CYS A 124 -1.57 -30.43 23.77
CA CYS A 124 -1.01 -29.20 24.35
C CYS A 124 0.49 -29.38 24.53
N ILE A 125 1.30 -28.53 23.85
CA ILE A 125 2.76 -28.53 23.98
C ILE A 125 3.18 -27.27 24.72
N GLU A 126 3.98 -27.42 25.78
CA GLU A 126 4.48 -26.28 26.53
C GLU A 126 5.31 -25.34 25.65
N ARG A 127 5.14 -24.03 25.86
CA ARG A 127 5.89 -22.96 25.19
C ARG A 127 7.40 -23.18 25.23
N SER A 128 7.93 -23.49 26.40
CA SER A 128 9.36 -23.74 26.61
C SER A 128 9.91 -24.85 25.71
N THR A 129 9.09 -25.85 25.42
CA THR A 129 9.44 -26.96 24.53
C THR A 129 9.39 -26.52 23.07
N VAL A 130 8.36 -25.78 22.68
CA VAL A 130 8.26 -25.21 21.32
C VAL A 130 9.45 -24.29 21.05
N GLU A 131 9.79 -23.40 21.97
CA GLU A 131 10.94 -22.48 21.83
C GLU A 131 12.26 -23.23 21.69
N ARG A 132 12.49 -24.31 22.47
CA ARG A 132 13.67 -25.18 22.34
C ARG A 132 13.75 -25.88 20.99
N LEU A 133 12.61 -26.36 20.49
CA LEU A 133 12.54 -27.00 19.18
C LEU A 133 12.84 -26.01 18.05
N LEU A 134 12.27 -24.81 18.10
CA LEU A 134 12.52 -23.75 17.11
C LEU A 134 13.97 -23.27 17.14
N TYR A 135 14.59 -23.16 18.32
CA TYR A 135 16.00 -22.81 18.47
C TYR A 135 16.93 -23.89 17.87
N ARG A 136 16.63 -25.17 18.13
CA ARG A 136 17.45 -26.30 17.66
C ARG A 136 17.23 -26.60 16.17
N TYR A 137 16.02 -26.36 15.67
CA TYR A 137 15.61 -26.62 14.28
C TYR A 137 14.99 -25.37 13.66
N PRO A 138 15.77 -24.31 13.39
CA PRO A 138 15.25 -23.03 12.88
C PRO A 138 14.61 -23.13 11.50
N THR A 139 14.88 -24.22 10.77
CA THR A 139 14.26 -24.56 9.49
C THR A 139 12.97 -25.37 9.62
N ALA A 140 12.38 -25.47 10.83
CA ALA A 140 11.10 -26.14 11.01
C ALA A 140 10.04 -25.49 10.10
N HIS A 141 9.76 -26.16 9.00
CA HIS A 141 9.15 -25.62 7.77
C HIS A 141 7.81 -24.87 7.99
N GLN A 142 7.02 -25.27 8.98
CA GLN A 142 5.69 -24.70 9.14
C GLN A 142 5.66 -23.42 9.97
N GLN A 143 6.54 -23.24 10.92
CA GLN A 143 6.66 -21.98 11.65
C GLN A 143 7.20 -20.88 10.75
N THR A 144 8.19 -21.22 9.93
CA THR A 144 8.75 -20.30 8.92
C THR A 144 7.70 -19.93 7.86
N ALA A 145 6.89 -20.88 7.41
CA ALA A 145 5.80 -20.63 6.46
C ALA A 145 4.70 -19.74 7.07
N TYR A 146 4.33 -19.98 8.34
CA TYR A 146 3.34 -19.14 9.03
C TYR A 146 3.88 -17.70 9.22
N GLN A 147 5.12 -17.56 9.64
CA GLN A 147 5.76 -16.25 9.78
C GLN A 147 5.83 -15.52 8.44
N ALA A 148 6.20 -16.23 7.37
CA ALA A 148 6.20 -15.68 6.02
C ALA A 148 4.78 -15.25 5.58
N MET A 149 3.74 -16.02 5.92
CA MET A 149 2.35 -15.65 5.65
C MET A 149 1.95 -14.37 6.39
N VAL A 150 2.17 -14.30 7.71
CA VAL A 150 1.86 -13.08 8.48
C VAL A 150 2.60 -11.87 7.92
N ASN A 151 3.89 -12.02 7.60
CA ASN A 151 4.68 -10.95 6.99
C ASN A 151 4.11 -10.57 5.62
N ARG A 152 3.68 -11.53 4.81
CA ARG A 152 3.05 -11.28 3.51
C ARG A 152 1.73 -10.54 3.66
N LEU A 153 0.87 -10.94 4.62
CA LEU A 153 -0.39 -10.24 4.91
C LEU A 153 -0.19 -8.78 5.31
N ARG A 154 0.87 -8.50 6.08
CA ARG A 154 1.23 -7.10 6.44
C ARG A 154 1.55 -6.23 5.23
N THR A 155 2.01 -6.82 4.14
CA THR A 155 2.31 -6.10 2.90
C THR A 155 1.11 -6.00 1.97
N MET A 156 -0.03 -6.64 2.28
CA MET A 156 -1.24 -6.54 1.46
C MET A 156 -1.93 -5.18 1.67
N PRO A 157 -2.18 -4.42 0.60
CA PRO A 157 -2.76 -3.08 0.69
C PRO A 157 -4.11 -3.05 1.39
N LEU A 158 -4.95 -4.06 1.17
CA LEU A 158 -6.26 -4.18 1.83
C LEU A 158 -6.16 -4.19 3.37
N LEU A 159 -5.07 -4.74 3.91
CA LEU A 159 -4.86 -4.87 5.35
C LEU A 159 -3.96 -3.76 5.91
N ALA A 160 -3.84 -2.64 5.20
CA ALA A 160 -2.89 -1.56 5.49
C ALA A 160 -2.96 -1.05 6.94
N ASP A 161 -4.15 -0.75 7.44
CA ASP A 161 -4.36 -0.14 8.76
C ASP A 161 -4.85 -1.14 9.80
N VAL A 162 -4.81 -2.44 9.48
CA VAL A 162 -5.23 -3.50 10.38
C VAL A 162 -4.11 -3.80 11.38
N ASP A 163 -4.45 -3.83 12.66
CA ASP A 163 -3.45 -4.09 13.71
C ASP A 163 -2.90 -5.54 13.64
N MET A 164 -1.66 -5.68 14.12
CA MET A 164 -0.91 -6.95 14.03
C MET A 164 -1.62 -8.15 14.66
N ALA A 165 -2.35 -7.93 15.74
CA ALA A 165 -3.07 -9.00 16.41
C ALA A 165 -4.27 -9.48 15.59
N VAL A 166 -4.94 -8.57 14.85
CA VAL A 166 -6.00 -8.95 13.90
C VAL A 166 -5.40 -9.65 12.67
N ILE A 167 -4.25 -9.20 12.16
CA ILE A 167 -3.53 -9.90 11.08
C ILE A 167 -3.17 -11.33 11.50
N GLY A 168 -2.66 -11.53 12.74
CA GLY A 168 -2.39 -12.85 13.29
C GLY A 168 -3.64 -13.72 13.37
N PHE A 169 -4.75 -13.14 13.83
CA PHE A 169 -6.05 -13.81 13.88
C PHE A 169 -6.53 -14.25 12.47
N LEU A 170 -6.38 -13.36 11.46
CA LEU A 170 -6.72 -13.69 10.08
C LEU A 170 -5.79 -14.75 9.49
N ALA A 171 -4.49 -14.71 9.81
CA ALA A 171 -3.52 -15.67 9.31
C ALA A 171 -3.81 -17.12 9.72
N GLU A 172 -4.48 -17.32 10.83
CA GLU A 172 -4.91 -18.66 11.28
C GLU A 172 -6.15 -19.19 10.53
N GLU A 173 -6.94 -18.31 9.94
CA GLU A 173 -8.14 -18.66 9.18
C GLU A 173 -7.90 -18.75 7.66
N ILE A 174 -6.79 -18.17 7.19
CA ILE A 174 -6.45 -18.15 5.77
C ILE A 174 -6.16 -19.54 5.22
N ARG A 175 -6.69 -19.78 4.02
CA ARG A 175 -6.33 -20.92 3.17
C ARG A 175 -5.58 -20.40 1.96
N SER A 176 -4.45 -21.03 1.64
CA SER A 176 -3.69 -20.74 0.43
C SER A 176 -4.06 -21.76 -0.64
N GLN A 177 -4.45 -21.28 -1.82
CA GLN A 177 -4.78 -22.11 -2.97
C GLN A 177 -4.02 -21.61 -4.20
N THR A 178 -3.42 -22.54 -4.95
CA THR A 178 -2.86 -22.25 -6.27
C THR A 178 -3.77 -22.84 -7.34
N VAL A 179 -4.18 -22.03 -8.29
CA VAL A 179 -5.06 -22.39 -9.41
C VAL A 179 -4.37 -22.16 -10.73
N GLN A 180 -4.70 -22.98 -11.73
CA GLN A 180 -4.16 -22.86 -13.07
C GLN A 180 -4.87 -21.74 -13.87
N ALA A 181 -4.20 -21.24 -14.90
CA ALA A 181 -4.80 -20.30 -15.85
C ALA A 181 -6.10 -20.85 -16.44
N GLY A 182 -7.11 -19.99 -16.58
CA GLY A 182 -8.45 -20.36 -17.04
C GLY A 182 -9.39 -20.89 -15.95
N THR A 183 -8.90 -21.06 -14.69
CA THR A 183 -9.76 -21.49 -13.58
C THR A 183 -10.69 -20.35 -13.15
N VAL A 184 -12.01 -20.62 -13.14
CA VAL A 184 -13.02 -19.69 -12.64
C VAL A 184 -13.18 -19.89 -11.13
N LEU A 185 -12.88 -18.85 -10.37
CA LEU A 185 -12.92 -18.86 -8.91
C LEU A 185 -14.36 -18.69 -8.38
N TYR A 186 -15.12 -17.80 -9.00
CA TYR A 186 -16.56 -17.63 -8.75
C TYR A 186 -17.27 -17.02 -9.97
N THR A 187 -18.59 -17.13 -9.99
CA THR A 187 -19.44 -16.59 -11.05
C THR A 187 -20.39 -15.52 -10.52
N GLN A 188 -20.90 -14.70 -11.44
CA GLN A 188 -21.92 -13.70 -11.13
C GLN A 188 -23.15 -14.34 -10.45
N ASN A 189 -23.81 -13.56 -9.58
CA ASN A 189 -25.01 -13.94 -8.82
C ASN A 189 -24.81 -15.01 -7.71
N GLN A 190 -23.61 -15.52 -7.51
CA GLN A 190 -23.31 -16.30 -6.31
C GLN A 190 -23.24 -15.40 -5.08
N VAL A 191 -23.61 -15.97 -3.92
CA VAL A 191 -23.50 -15.29 -2.62
C VAL A 191 -22.02 -15.26 -2.22
N PRO A 192 -21.45 -14.09 -1.90
CA PRO A 192 -20.07 -13.98 -1.47
C PRO A 192 -19.81 -14.75 -0.18
N SER A 193 -18.97 -15.76 -0.26
CA SER A 193 -18.50 -16.54 0.89
C SER A 193 -17.05 -16.27 1.25
N THR A 194 -16.27 -15.75 0.29
CA THR A 194 -14.81 -15.64 0.37
C THR A 194 -14.35 -14.30 -0.22
N LEU A 195 -13.44 -13.64 0.48
CA LEU A 195 -12.60 -12.58 -0.04
C LEU A 195 -11.25 -13.19 -0.42
N TYR A 196 -10.73 -12.81 -1.55
CA TYR A 196 -9.48 -13.30 -2.10
C TYR A 196 -8.41 -12.21 -2.11
N LEU A 197 -7.18 -12.57 -1.72
CA LEU A 197 -6.00 -11.74 -1.86
C LEU A 197 -5.04 -12.44 -2.85
N ILE A 198 -4.54 -11.75 -3.84
CA ILE A 198 -3.63 -12.32 -4.83
C ILE A 198 -2.21 -12.31 -4.25
N ALA A 199 -1.71 -13.48 -3.87
CA ALA A 199 -0.33 -13.63 -3.41
C ALA A 199 0.66 -13.59 -4.57
N GLN A 200 0.28 -14.19 -5.72
CA GLN A 200 1.06 -14.21 -6.96
C GLN A 200 0.13 -14.49 -8.14
N GLY A 201 0.45 -13.95 -9.31
CA GLY A 201 -0.31 -14.17 -10.54
C GLY A 201 -1.32 -13.06 -10.83
N GLN A 202 -2.29 -13.38 -11.70
CA GLN A 202 -3.26 -12.42 -12.24
C GLN A 202 -4.67 -13.01 -12.27
N VAL A 203 -5.65 -12.18 -11.89
CA VAL A 203 -7.08 -12.52 -11.95
C VAL A 203 -7.82 -11.45 -12.75
N GLU A 204 -8.63 -11.86 -13.70
CA GLU A 204 -9.52 -10.99 -14.46
C GLU A 204 -10.92 -11.03 -13.89
N LEU A 205 -11.46 -9.85 -13.57
CA LEU A 205 -12.85 -9.67 -13.23
C LEU A 205 -13.60 -9.18 -14.46
N TYR A 206 -14.65 -9.89 -14.88
CA TYR A 206 -15.39 -9.55 -16.08
C TYR A 206 -16.87 -9.92 -15.99
N HIS A 207 -17.67 -9.29 -16.84
CA HIS A 207 -19.07 -9.65 -17.02
C HIS A 207 -19.22 -10.36 -18.38
N PRO A 208 -19.76 -11.60 -18.45
CA PRO A 208 -19.79 -12.38 -19.70
C PRO A 208 -20.52 -11.71 -20.88
N ARG A 209 -21.43 -10.76 -20.58
CA ARG A 209 -22.23 -10.05 -21.58
C ARG A 209 -21.72 -8.64 -21.90
N LEU A 210 -20.68 -8.16 -21.20
CA LEU A 210 -20.13 -6.82 -21.37
C LEU A 210 -18.64 -6.96 -21.71
N THR A 211 -18.30 -6.84 -22.99
CA THR A 211 -16.96 -7.07 -23.50
C THR A 211 -15.95 -6.01 -23.07
N ASP A 212 -16.43 -4.77 -22.81
CA ASP A 212 -15.57 -3.62 -22.59
C ASP A 212 -15.24 -3.36 -21.10
N ASN A 213 -15.96 -4.02 -20.19
CA ASN A 213 -15.79 -3.84 -18.75
C ASN A 213 -15.03 -5.03 -18.13
N ARG A 214 -13.71 -4.99 -18.25
CA ARG A 214 -12.80 -5.98 -17.68
C ARG A 214 -11.82 -5.28 -16.76
N LEU A 215 -11.56 -5.88 -15.60
CA LEU A 215 -10.58 -5.39 -14.65
C LEU A 215 -9.56 -6.50 -14.41
N LEU A 216 -8.29 -6.26 -14.75
CA LEU A 216 -7.20 -7.17 -14.48
C LEU A 216 -6.52 -6.76 -13.16
N LEU A 217 -6.40 -7.71 -12.24
CA LEU A 217 -5.78 -7.55 -10.95
C LEU A 217 -4.49 -8.37 -10.89
N GLY A 218 -3.41 -7.75 -10.47
CA GLY A 218 -2.12 -8.39 -10.24
C GLY A 218 -1.86 -8.73 -8.78
N THR A 219 -0.64 -9.14 -8.49
CA THR A 219 -0.15 -9.46 -7.14
C THR A 219 -0.41 -8.32 -6.16
N GLY A 220 -0.88 -8.64 -4.95
CA GLY A 220 -1.28 -7.66 -3.93
C GLY A 220 -2.71 -7.15 -4.08
N GLY A 221 -3.35 -7.41 -5.21
CA GLY A 221 -4.76 -7.11 -5.45
C GLY A 221 -5.69 -7.95 -4.57
N SER A 222 -6.91 -7.47 -4.39
CA SER A 222 -7.98 -8.15 -3.64
C SER A 222 -9.27 -8.16 -4.44
N PHE A 223 -10.06 -9.23 -4.31
CA PHE A 223 -11.33 -9.37 -5.03
C PHE A 223 -12.29 -10.30 -4.25
N GLY A 224 -13.53 -10.41 -4.72
CA GLY A 224 -14.57 -11.19 -4.03
C GLY A 224 -15.47 -10.32 -3.15
N PHE A 225 -15.49 -9.02 -3.37
CA PHE A 225 -16.43 -8.10 -2.70
C PHE A 225 -17.84 -8.28 -3.25
N PRO A 226 -18.87 -8.15 -2.40
CA PRO A 226 -20.26 -8.12 -2.87
C PRO A 226 -20.55 -6.89 -3.71
N GLY A 227 -21.49 -7.02 -4.63
CA GLY A 227 -21.81 -5.95 -5.57
C GLY A 227 -20.85 -5.91 -6.76
N SER A 228 -20.78 -4.79 -7.43
CA SER A 228 -19.89 -4.57 -8.57
C SER A 228 -19.17 -3.24 -8.44
N VAL A 229 -17.85 -3.27 -8.64
CA VAL A 229 -17.03 -2.07 -8.75
C VAL A 229 -16.26 -2.15 -10.07
N GLY A 230 -16.42 -1.10 -10.90
CA GLY A 230 -15.68 -0.98 -12.15
C GLY A 230 -16.11 -1.90 -13.30
N VAL A 231 -16.87 -2.96 -13.04
CA VAL A 231 -17.27 -3.95 -14.07
C VAL A 231 -18.75 -3.89 -14.41
N THR A 232 -19.64 -3.72 -13.44
CA THR A 232 -21.09 -3.53 -13.67
C THR A 232 -21.73 -2.61 -12.65
N ASN A 233 -22.75 -1.84 -13.05
CA ASN A 233 -23.49 -0.96 -12.13
C ASN A 233 -24.79 -1.57 -11.59
N ASN A 234 -25.15 -2.80 -11.97
CA ASN A 234 -26.46 -3.42 -11.72
C ASN A 234 -26.42 -4.72 -10.93
N ALA A 235 -25.35 -5.01 -10.18
CA ALA A 235 -25.33 -6.19 -9.35
C ALA A 235 -26.16 -6.00 -8.08
N ALA A 236 -26.84 -7.05 -7.62
CA ALA A 236 -27.44 -7.07 -6.31
C ALA A 236 -26.35 -6.87 -5.24
N PRO A 237 -26.59 -6.01 -4.23
CA PRO A 237 -25.55 -5.63 -3.25
C PRO A 237 -25.05 -6.78 -2.37
N ASP A 238 -25.76 -7.91 -2.38
CA ASP A 238 -25.46 -9.11 -1.60
C ASP A 238 -24.90 -10.27 -2.45
N LYS A 239 -24.60 -10.04 -3.72
CA LYS A 239 -24.09 -11.04 -4.66
C LYS A 239 -22.86 -10.54 -5.40
N TYR A 240 -22.07 -11.47 -5.97
CA TYR A 240 -21.01 -11.10 -6.91
C TYR A 240 -21.60 -10.49 -8.17
N GLY A 241 -21.07 -9.33 -8.59
CA GLY A 241 -21.51 -8.62 -9.79
C GLY A 241 -20.80 -9.08 -11.07
N HIS A 242 -19.78 -9.92 -10.96
CA HIS A 242 -18.88 -10.29 -12.06
C HIS A 242 -18.36 -11.71 -11.86
N TRP A 243 -17.71 -12.24 -12.88
CA TRP A 243 -16.93 -13.46 -12.83
C TRP A 243 -15.49 -13.14 -12.44
N ALA A 244 -14.81 -14.10 -11.81
CA ALA A 244 -13.38 -14.01 -11.52
C ALA A 244 -12.68 -15.23 -12.11
N GLU A 245 -11.70 -15.00 -12.97
CA GLU A 245 -10.94 -16.03 -13.68
C GLU A 245 -9.44 -15.79 -13.56
N ALA A 246 -8.68 -16.81 -13.20
CA ALA A 246 -7.23 -16.75 -13.19
C ALA A 246 -6.69 -16.65 -14.62
N LYS A 247 -5.88 -15.65 -14.94
CA LYS A 247 -5.28 -15.47 -16.28
C LYS A 247 -3.90 -16.12 -16.40
N THR A 248 -3.25 -16.33 -15.27
CA THR A 248 -1.99 -17.05 -15.14
C THR A 248 -2.14 -18.12 -14.06
N GLU A 249 -1.13 -18.95 -13.86
CA GLU A 249 -1.04 -19.71 -12.62
C GLU A 249 -1.03 -18.71 -11.46
N THR A 250 -2.02 -18.83 -10.58
CA THR A 250 -2.30 -17.81 -9.55
C THR A 250 -2.42 -18.45 -8.18
N THR A 251 -1.68 -17.90 -7.22
CA THR A 251 -1.82 -18.24 -5.81
C THR A 251 -2.67 -17.17 -5.12
N VAL A 252 -3.78 -17.61 -4.51
CA VAL A 252 -4.68 -16.74 -3.75
C VAL A 252 -4.73 -17.15 -2.29
N TYR A 253 -4.92 -16.17 -1.43
CA TYR A 253 -5.29 -16.36 -0.03
C TYR A 253 -6.79 -16.14 0.11
N GLU A 254 -7.46 -17.14 0.65
CA GLU A 254 -8.90 -17.16 0.87
C GLU A 254 -9.22 -16.78 2.30
N LEU A 255 -10.04 -15.75 2.48
CA LEU A 255 -10.55 -15.29 3.76
C LEU A 255 -12.08 -15.41 3.79
N PRO A 256 -12.66 -16.07 4.80
CA PRO A 256 -14.12 -16.15 4.93
C PRO A 256 -14.76 -14.77 5.01
N TRP A 257 -15.75 -14.51 4.15
CA TRP A 257 -16.40 -13.19 4.08
C TRP A 257 -17.05 -12.78 5.42
N ARG A 258 -17.52 -13.76 6.22
CA ARG A 258 -18.06 -13.50 7.55
C ARG A 258 -17.05 -12.81 8.48
N THR A 259 -15.79 -13.28 8.46
CA THR A 259 -14.70 -12.74 9.28
C THR A 259 -14.29 -11.36 8.78
N ILE A 260 -14.18 -11.19 7.47
CA ILE A 260 -13.87 -9.90 6.86
C ILE A 260 -14.92 -8.84 7.19
N ARG A 261 -16.21 -9.18 7.19
CA ARG A 261 -17.28 -8.24 7.63
C ARG A 261 -17.14 -7.83 9.10
N GLN A 262 -16.69 -8.72 9.96
CA GLN A 262 -16.44 -8.39 11.36
C GLN A 262 -15.24 -7.46 11.51
N VAL A 263 -14.14 -7.74 10.80
CA VAL A 263 -12.95 -6.86 10.73
C VAL A 263 -13.34 -5.50 10.16
N GLY A 264 -14.14 -5.48 9.11
CA GLY A 264 -14.60 -4.25 8.43
C GLY A 264 -15.43 -3.30 9.29
N ARG A 265 -16.07 -3.78 10.36
CA ARG A 265 -16.75 -2.89 11.34
C ARG A 265 -15.76 -1.96 12.03
N ARG A 266 -14.54 -2.41 12.28
CA ARG A 266 -13.47 -1.63 12.91
C ARG A 266 -12.54 -0.98 11.88
N PHE A 267 -12.31 -1.65 10.76
CA PHE A 267 -11.44 -1.22 9.68
C PHE A 267 -12.24 -1.17 8.36
N PRO A 268 -13.06 -0.10 8.15
CA PRO A 268 -13.97 -0.02 7.00
C PRO A 268 -13.30 -0.21 5.64
N GLN A 269 -12.04 0.19 5.50
CA GLN A 269 -11.26 0.03 4.27
C GLN A 269 -11.10 -1.45 3.84
N VAL A 270 -11.19 -2.41 4.78
CA VAL A 270 -11.08 -3.84 4.48
C VAL A 270 -12.28 -4.37 3.69
N ILE A 271 -13.41 -3.68 3.76
CA ILE A 271 -14.62 -4.02 3.00
C ILE A 271 -14.90 -3.02 1.87
N ASP A 272 -14.01 -2.04 1.65
CA ASP A 272 -14.16 -1.06 0.57
C ASP A 272 -13.68 -1.66 -0.75
N PRO A 273 -14.59 -1.89 -1.71
CA PRO A 273 -14.23 -2.47 -2.99
C PRO A 273 -13.44 -1.50 -3.89
N GLU A 274 -13.39 -0.21 -3.60
CA GLU A 274 -12.66 0.77 -4.42
C GLU A 274 -11.15 0.53 -4.44
N ILE A 275 -10.61 -0.20 -3.45
CA ILE A 275 -9.20 -0.57 -3.42
C ILE A 275 -8.77 -1.36 -4.67
N GLN A 276 -9.68 -2.09 -5.30
CA GLN A 276 -9.42 -2.83 -6.55
C GLN A 276 -9.05 -1.90 -7.71
N LEU A 277 -9.54 -0.67 -7.69
CA LEU A 277 -9.34 0.31 -8.76
C LEU A 277 -8.07 1.16 -8.56
N LEU A 278 -7.48 1.16 -7.37
CA LEU A 278 -6.32 2.00 -7.07
C LEU A 278 -5.15 1.80 -8.04
N PRO A 279 -4.75 0.55 -8.41
CA PRO A 279 -3.69 0.36 -9.40
C PRO A 279 -4.01 1.02 -10.74
N ALA A 280 -5.22 0.81 -11.28
CA ALA A 280 -5.62 1.39 -12.57
C ALA A 280 -5.74 2.92 -12.49
N LYS A 281 -6.31 3.47 -11.41
CA LYS A 281 -6.36 4.92 -11.15
C LYS A 281 -4.95 5.52 -11.08
N THR A 282 -4.01 4.85 -10.42
CA THR A 282 -2.62 5.30 -10.31
C THR A 282 -1.93 5.29 -11.68
N ILE A 283 -2.04 4.19 -12.45
CA ILE A 283 -1.46 4.10 -13.80
C ILE A 283 -2.01 5.20 -14.71
N SER A 284 -3.32 5.49 -14.65
CA SER A 284 -3.91 6.56 -15.47
C SER A 284 -3.43 7.97 -15.12
N ALA A 285 -2.95 8.18 -13.90
CA ALA A 285 -2.44 9.46 -13.44
C ALA A 285 -0.93 9.67 -13.75
N VAL A 286 -0.22 8.61 -14.13
CA VAL A 286 1.21 8.67 -14.45
C VAL A 286 1.42 9.12 -15.89
N SER A 287 2.19 10.20 -16.08
CA SER A 287 2.37 10.87 -17.38
C SER A 287 2.96 9.98 -18.48
N ILE A 288 3.89 9.08 -18.15
CA ILE A 288 4.50 8.16 -19.12
C ILE A 288 3.48 7.19 -19.73
N PHE A 289 2.39 6.88 -19.01
CA PHE A 289 1.30 6.02 -19.47
C PHE A 289 0.12 6.77 -20.10
N ALA A 290 0.17 8.08 -20.18
CA ALA A 290 -0.91 8.91 -20.76
C ALA A 290 -1.16 8.66 -22.27
N GLY A 291 -0.24 7.96 -22.97
CA GLY A 291 -0.44 7.52 -24.36
C GLY A 291 -1.26 6.25 -24.53
N LEU A 292 -1.48 5.52 -23.43
CA LEU A 292 -2.26 4.30 -23.42
C LEU A 292 -3.76 4.62 -23.38
N THR A 293 -4.55 3.79 -24.05
CA THR A 293 -6.00 3.83 -23.91
C THR A 293 -6.42 3.40 -22.50
N PRO A 294 -7.62 3.76 -22.00
CA PRO A 294 -8.10 3.31 -20.70
C PRO A 294 -8.07 1.80 -20.52
N HIS A 295 -8.34 1.04 -21.59
CA HIS A 295 -8.26 -0.42 -21.56
C HIS A 295 -6.81 -0.91 -21.38
N GLU A 296 -5.85 -0.35 -22.15
CA GLU A 296 -4.42 -0.67 -22.01
C GLU A 296 -3.89 -0.31 -20.62
N GLN A 297 -4.35 0.81 -20.02
CA GLN A 297 -3.97 1.22 -18.66
C GLN A 297 -4.47 0.22 -17.61
N ILE A 298 -5.70 -0.28 -17.73
CA ILE A 298 -6.26 -1.32 -16.86
C ILE A 298 -5.46 -2.63 -17.01
N GLN A 299 -5.14 -3.01 -18.25
CA GLN A 299 -4.31 -4.18 -18.49
C GLN A 299 -2.92 -4.03 -17.86
N LEU A 300 -2.25 -2.89 -18.06
CA LEU A 300 -0.93 -2.62 -17.46
C LEU A 300 -0.98 -2.69 -15.92
N ALA A 301 -2.03 -2.14 -15.31
CA ALA A 301 -2.22 -2.20 -13.87
C ALA A 301 -2.24 -3.63 -13.32
N GLY A 302 -2.78 -4.59 -14.09
CA GLY A 302 -2.77 -6.01 -13.75
C GLY A 302 -1.40 -6.68 -13.82
N PHE A 303 -0.42 -6.05 -14.47
CA PHE A 303 0.98 -6.51 -14.47
C PHE A 303 1.80 -5.89 -13.33
N CYS A 304 1.25 -4.89 -12.63
CA CYS A 304 1.89 -4.31 -11.46
C CYS A 304 1.66 -5.17 -10.22
N SER A 305 2.67 -5.25 -9.36
CA SER A 305 2.54 -5.76 -8.01
C SER A 305 2.16 -4.61 -7.08
N PHE A 306 1.11 -4.80 -6.30
CA PHE A 306 0.59 -3.79 -5.39
C PHE A 306 1.04 -4.08 -3.96
N HIS A 307 1.80 -3.17 -3.35
CA HIS A 307 2.44 -3.38 -2.07
C HIS A 307 2.06 -2.31 -1.05
N ARG A 308 1.99 -2.74 0.21
CA ARG A 308 2.08 -1.86 1.37
C ARG A 308 3.42 -2.06 2.06
N ILE A 309 4.05 -0.97 2.46
CA ILE A 309 5.29 -1.02 3.25
C ILE A 309 4.95 -0.72 4.71
N PRO A 310 4.98 -1.72 5.61
CA PRO A 310 4.49 -1.58 6.98
C PRO A 310 5.43 -0.83 7.93
N GLN A 311 6.69 -0.63 7.54
CA GLN A 311 7.71 0.05 8.34
C GLN A 311 8.69 0.78 7.43
N TYR A 312 9.54 1.66 7.97
CA TYR A 312 10.62 2.26 7.18
C TYR A 312 11.44 1.18 6.48
N HIS A 313 11.49 1.25 5.17
CA HIS A 313 12.20 0.28 4.35
C HIS A 313 12.74 0.96 3.09
N PRO A 314 14.02 0.75 2.75
CA PRO A 314 14.55 1.18 1.47
C PRO A 314 13.89 0.37 0.35
N ILE A 315 13.18 1.06 -0.55
CA ILE A 315 12.59 0.46 -1.75
C ILE A 315 13.67 0.22 -2.79
N MET A 316 14.63 1.14 -2.86
CA MET A 316 15.82 1.05 -3.70
C MET A 316 16.97 1.80 -3.05
N GLN A 317 18.19 1.37 -3.29
CA GLN A 317 19.42 1.97 -2.76
C GLN A 317 20.26 2.49 -3.90
N GLN A 318 20.88 3.66 -3.69
CA GLN A 318 21.78 4.26 -4.67
C GLN A 318 22.94 3.30 -5.01
N GLY A 319 23.20 3.13 -6.30
CA GLY A 319 24.24 2.23 -6.81
C GLY A 319 23.78 0.80 -7.11
N ASP A 320 22.61 0.38 -6.62
CA ASP A 320 22.04 -0.92 -6.98
C ASP A 320 21.63 -0.94 -8.46
N SER A 321 21.63 -2.13 -9.06
CA SER A 321 21.03 -2.34 -10.39
C SER A 321 19.55 -2.66 -10.25
N ALA A 322 18.69 -1.81 -10.81
CA ALA A 322 17.26 -2.04 -10.76
C ALA A 322 16.73 -2.65 -12.05
N ASP A 323 15.71 -3.51 -11.88
CA ASP A 323 14.95 -4.16 -12.93
C ASP A 323 13.46 -3.85 -12.89
N SER A 324 13.09 -2.89 -12.07
CA SER A 324 11.70 -2.52 -11.78
C SER A 324 11.55 -1.01 -11.70
N MET A 325 10.43 -0.53 -12.21
CA MET A 325 9.90 0.80 -11.94
C MET A 325 9.02 0.75 -10.70
N TRP A 326 9.11 1.77 -9.86
CA TRP A 326 8.28 1.94 -8.69
C TRP A 326 7.42 3.20 -8.77
N ILE A 327 6.18 3.11 -8.32
CA ILE A 327 5.21 4.21 -8.32
C ILE A 327 4.67 4.37 -6.90
N LEU A 328 4.90 5.52 -6.29
CA LEU A 328 4.29 5.91 -5.03
C LEU A 328 2.83 6.30 -5.28
N LEU A 329 1.90 5.89 -4.43
CA LEU A 329 0.49 6.23 -4.58
C LEU A 329 0.16 7.60 -3.94
N GLU A 330 -0.99 8.18 -4.31
CA GLU A 330 -1.40 9.55 -3.98
C GLU A 330 -1.31 9.92 -2.49
N ASN A 331 -1.75 9.06 -1.60
CA ASN A 331 -1.77 9.31 -0.15
C ASN A 331 -0.55 8.73 0.58
N SER A 332 0.50 8.40 -0.16
CA SER A 332 1.70 7.75 0.36
C SER A 332 2.88 8.71 0.43
N ARG A 333 3.90 8.33 1.20
CA ARG A 333 5.07 9.17 1.48
C ARG A 333 6.35 8.37 1.38
N ALA A 334 7.40 9.04 0.91
CA ALA A 334 8.75 8.49 0.87
C ALA A 334 9.76 9.58 1.20
N VAL A 335 10.97 9.18 1.52
CA VAL A 335 12.10 10.06 1.76
C VAL A 335 13.20 9.70 0.77
N LEU A 336 13.68 10.69 0.04
CA LEU A 336 14.80 10.55 -0.87
C LEU A 336 16.09 10.90 -0.14
N SER A 337 17.14 10.14 -0.38
CA SER A 337 18.49 10.43 0.05
C SER A 337 19.49 10.03 -1.03
N ALA A 338 20.61 10.73 -1.11
CA ALA A 338 21.69 10.41 -2.02
C ALA A 338 23.04 10.72 -1.36
N LEU A 339 24.08 10.12 -1.90
CA LEU A 339 25.47 10.45 -1.61
C LEU A 339 26.04 11.20 -2.82
N ASP A 340 26.83 12.23 -2.57
CA ASP A 340 27.59 12.92 -3.63
C ASP A 340 28.80 12.08 -4.10
N GLU A 341 29.55 12.57 -5.08
CA GLU A 341 30.74 11.87 -5.61
C GLU A 341 31.83 11.67 -4.55
N GLU A 342 31.85 12.50 -3.50
CA GLU A 342 32.76 12.38 -2.37
C GLU A 342 32.17 11.55 -1.21
N ASN A 343 31.07 10.83 -1.44
CA ASN A 343 30.41 9.94 -0.46
C ASN A 343 29.80 10.69 0.76
N ARG A 344 29.47 11.98 0.61
CA ARG A 344 28.79 12.78 1.64
C ARG A 344 27.29 12.73 1.44
N ALA A 345 26.53 12.59 2.54
CA ALA A 345 25.08 12.53 2.49
C ALA A 345 24.49 13.89 2.06
N LEU A 346 23.70 13.88 1.01
CA LEU A 346 22.89 15.02 0.60
C LEU A 346 21.66 15.16 1.52
N PRO A 347 21.06 16.36 1.62
CA PRO A 347 19.85 16.58 2.41
C PRO A 347 18.72 15.63 2.02
N ARG A 348 18.04 15.07 3.02
CA ARG A 348 16.88 14.20 2.80
C ARG A 348 15.69 15.01 2.30
N ALA A 349 15.04 14.57 1.22
CA ALA A 349 13.89 15.22 0.63
C ALA A 349 12.62 14.36 0.81
N PRO A 350 11.59 14.84 1.53
CA PRO A 350 10.32 14.14 1.61
C PRO A 350 9.55 14.27 0.30
N VAL A 351 8.94 13.18 -0.15
CA VAL A 351 8.12 13.11 -1.37
C VAL A 351 6.74 12.60 -1.02
N ARG A 352 5.72 13.16 -1.66
CA ARG A 352 4.30 12.82 -1.45
C ARG A 352 3.56 12.81 -2.79
N GLY A 353 2.49 12.03 -2.84
CA GLY A 353 1.64 11.94 -4.02
C GLY A 353 2.16 10.93 -5.03
N ILE A 354 1.57 10.92 -6.23
CA ILE A 354 1.95 10.00 -7.28
C ILE A 354 3.30 10.43 -7.87
N VAL A 355 4.33 9.64 -7.59
CA VAL A 355 5.69 9.84 -8.09
C VAL A 355 6.25 8.52 -8.58
N THR A 356 6.94 8.57 -9.70
CA THR A 356 7.58 7.43 -10.33
C THR A 356 9.08 7.44 -10.08
N PHE A 357 9.65 6.25 -9.99
CA PHE A 357 11.08 6.06 -9.76
C PHE A 357 11.60 4.97 -10.70
N ASN A 358 12.74 5.25 -11.30
CA ASN A 358 13.50 4.30 -12.08
C ASN A 358 12.77 3.78 -13.34
N GLU A 359 12.10 4.67 -14.05
CA GLU A 359 11.30 4.38 -15.23
C GLU A 359 12.10 3.70 -16.35
N THR A 360 13.36 4.09 -16.49
CA THR A 360 14.29 3.53 -17.50
C THR A 360 14.61 2.05 -17.26
N ALA A 361 14.42 1.55 -16.03
CA ALA A 361 14.57 0.13 -15.71
C ALA A 361 13.59 -0.78 -16.45
N LEU A 362 12.50 -0.22 -17.02
CA LEU A 362 11.57 -0.97 -17.87
C LEU A 362 12.22 -1.40 -19.19
N LEU A 363 13.21 -0.65 -19.69
CA LEU A 363 13.91 -0.94 -20.96
C LEU A 363 15.17 -1.78 -20.73
N ALA A 364 16.01 -1.33 -19.78
CA ALA A 364 17.29 -1.96 -19.48
C ALA A 364 17.61 -1.87 -18.00
N PRO A 365 18.46 -2.75 -17.44
CA PRO A 365 18.95 -2.58 -16.08
C PRO A 365 19.68 -1.24 -15.98
N THR A 366 19.22 -0.40 -15.06
CA THR A 366 19.83 0.92 -14.82
C THR A 366 20.31 1.02 -13.38
N PRO A 367 21.44 1.68 -13.10
CA PRO A 367 21.84 1.97 -11.75
C PRO A 367 20.83 2.92 -11.08
N VAL A 368 20.52 2.66 -9.84
CA VAL A 368 19.68 3.51 -9.01
C VAL A 368 20.47 4.76 -8.63
N GLU A 369 19.95 5.93 -8.97
CA GLU A 369 20.63 7.20 -8.71
C GLU A 369 20.39 7.72 -7.28
N LEU A 370 19.25 7.36 -6.67
CA LEU A 370 18.82 7.85 -5.37
C LEU A 370 18.35 6.69 -4.49
N THR A 371 18.68 6.75 -3.21
CA THR A 371 18.05 5.87 -2.22
C THR A 371 16.65 6.39 -1.91
N VAL A 372 15.65 5.52 -2.06
CA VAL A 372 14.24 5.81 -1.78
C VAL A 372 13.79 4.98 -0.59
N GLU A 373 13.50 5.64 0.53
CA GLU A 373 12.99 5.02 1.76
C GLU A 373 11.48 5.25 1.85
N SER A 374 10.70 4.18 1.94
CA SER A 374 9.26 4.28 2.15
C SER A 374 8.94 4.63 3.58
N GLU A 375 8.01 5.57 3.82
CA GLU A 375 7.43 5.77 5.14
C GLU A 375 6.43 4.64 5.48
N PRO A 376 6.25 4.34 6.79
CA PRO A 376 5.32 3.30 7.23
C PRO A 376 3.89 3.53 6.73
N GLY A 377 3.27 2.47 6.23
CA GLY A 377 1.89 2.50 5.73
C GLY A 377 1.74 2.93 4.29
N SER A 378 2.80 3.41 3.64
CA SER A 378 2.76 3.86 2.25
C SER A 378 2.47 2.72 1.27
N LEU A 379 1.68 3.04 0.23
CA LEU A 379 1.27 2.13 -0.83
C LEU A 379 2.12 2.38 -2.08
N TRP A 380 2.49 1.29 -2.74
CA TRP A 380 3.37 1.29 -3.89
C TRP A 380 2.88 0.34 -4.98
N LEU A 381 3.07 0.71 -6.23
CA LEU A 381 3.03 -0.20 -7.36
C LEU A 381 4.45 -0.47 -7.84
N GLN A 382 4.75 -1.73 -8.11
CA GLN A 382 6.00 -2.18 -8.72
C GLN A 382 5.69 -2.80 -10.07
N LEU A 383 6.33 -2.31 -11.11
CA LEU A 383 6.28 -2.89 -12.44
C LEU A 383 7.65 -3.44 -12.81
N HIS A 384 7.76 -4.76 -12.83
CA HIS A 384 8.98 -5.41 -13.27
C HIS A 384 9.16 -5.32 -14.77
N ARG A 385 10.39 -5.17 -15.24
CA ARG A 385 10.73 -5.16 -16.67
C ARG A 385 10.20 -6.38 -17.40
N GLN A 386 10.30 -7.57 -16.81
CA GLN A 386 9.77 -8.80 -17.40
C GLN A 386 8.26 -8.74 -17.62
N ASP A 387 7.52 -8.18 -16.66
CA ASP A 387 6.07 -8.05 -16.73
C ASP A 387 5.68 -6.94 -17.72
N TYR A 388 6.45 -5.87 -17.82
CA TYR A 388 6.29 -4.85 -18.86
C TYR A 388 6.50 -5.44 -20.27
N HIS A 389 7.51 -6.27 -20.47
CA HIS A 389 7.72 -6.96 -21.75
C HIS A 389 6.57 -7.93 -22.08
N ARG A 390 6.05 -8.67 -21.08
CA ARG A 390 4.88 -9.53 -21.26
C ARG A 390 3.64 -8.73 -21.66
N PHE A 391 3.43 -7.58 -21.00
CA PHE A 391 2.36 -6.66 -21.38
C PHE A 391 2.48 -6.22 -22.84
N GLY A 392 3.67 -5.81 -23.30
CA GLY A 392 3.93 -5.46 -24.70
C GLY A 392 3.70 -6.61 -25.68
N GLN A 393 4.02 -7.86 -25.29
CA GLN A 393 3.74 -9.06 -26.12
C GLN A 393 2.24 -9.31 -26.27
N ILE A 394 1.43 -9.07 -25.24
CA ILE A 394 -0.02 -9.30 -25.23
C ILE A 394 -0.78 -8.18 -25.94
N CYS A 395 -0.44 -6.92 -25.64
CA CYS A 395 -1.14 -5.74 -26.18
C CYS A 395 -0.59 -5.26 -27.53
N GLY A 396 0.56 -5.80 -27.96
CA GLY A 396 1.22 -5.44 -29.20
C GLY A 396 2.40 -4.47 -29.05
N PRO A 397 3.36 -4.49 -29.97
CA PRO A 397 4.56 -3.65 -29.90
C PRO A 397 4.26 -2.15 -29.93
N GLU A 398 3.23 -1.74 -30.66
CA GLU A 398 2.82 -0.32 -30.73
C GLU A 398 2.49 0.29 -29.34
N VAL A 399 2.01 -0.55 -28.42
CA VAL A 399 1.67 -0.13 -27.06
C VAL A 399 2.93 0.12 -26.23
N ALA A 400 3.93 -0.76 -26.39
CA ALA A 400 5.24 -0.57 -25.76
C ALA A 400 5.93 0.68 -26.30
N ASP A 401 5.86 0.93 -27.60
CA ASP A 401 6.45 2.12 -28.26
C ASP A 401 5.83 3.42 -27.73
N LYS A 402 4.52 3.46 -27.47
CA LYS A 402 3.84 4.63 -26.87
C LYS A 402 4.39 5.00 -25.50
N VAL A 403 4.75 4.01 -24.68
CA VAL A 403 5.36 4.20 -23.37
C VAL A 403 6.83 4.58 -23.52
N THR A 404 7.58 3.84 -24.34
CA THR A 404 9.01 4.05 -24.59
C THR A 404 9.30 5.45 -25.10
N ALA A 405 8.46 5.98 -25.99
CA ALA A 405 8.59 7.35 -26.52
C ALA A 405 8.40 8.45 -25.45
N ARG A 406 7.89 8.08 -24.25
CA ARG A 406 7.64 9.01 -23.14
C ARG A 406 8.52 8.73 -21.93
N LEU A 407 9.30 7.65 -21.96
CA LEU A 407 10.32 7.45 -20.95
C LEU A 407 11.36 8.56 -21.09
N PRO A 408 11.87 9.09 -19.96
CA PRO A 408 13.00 10.01 -20.04
C PRO A 408 14.13 9.31 -20.80
N ALA A 409 14.54 9.90 -21.91
CA ALA A 409 15.72 9.45 -22.64
C ALA A 409 16.87 9.36 -21.62
N GLN A 410 17.74 8.37 -21.78
CA GLN A 410 18.87 8.12 -20.86
C GLN A 410 19.49 9.45 -20.42
N ALA A 411 19.86 9.57 -19.16
CA ALA A 411 20.17 10.81 -18.42
C ALA A 411 20.95 11.92 -19.18
N ASP A 412 21.63 11.60 -20.27
CA ASP A 412 22.27 12.56 -21.17
C ASP A 412 21.28 13.39 -21.99
N ASP A 413 20.09 12.86 -22.36
CA ASP A 413 19.10 13.57 -23.15
C ASP A 413 18.10 14.36 -22.30
N ALA A 414 17.70 13.85 -21.12
CA ALA A 414 16.82 14.59 -20.19
C ALA A 414 17.49 15.90 -19.71
N GLY A 415 18.80 15.84 -19.47
CA GLY A 415 19.61 17.02 -19.17
C GLY A 415 19.70 18.00 -20.34
N HIS A 416 19.57 17.53 -21.59
CA HIS A 416 19.60 18.39 -22.80
C HIS A 416 18.27 19.12 -23.02
N GLU A 417 17.14 18.45 -22.82
CA GLU A 417 15.79 19.01 -22.97
C GLU A 417 15.49 20.05 -21.88
N GLN A 418 15.81 19.73 -20.63
CA GLN A 418 15.71 20.68 -19.52
C GLN A 418 16.64 21.89 -19.69
N ARG A 419 17.80 21.74 -20.36
CA ARG A 419 18.70 22.85 -20.67
C ARG A 419 18.22 23.70 -21.82
N GLN A 420 17.39 23.18 -22.72
CA GLN A 420 16.73 23.99 -23.75
C GLN A 420 15.71 24.95 -23.13
N ASP A 421 14.97 24.49 -22.11
CA ASP A 421 14.02 25.33 -21.39
C ASP A 421 14.68 26.22 -20.32
N TYR A 422 15.79 25.74 -19.73
CA TYR A 422 16.56 26.43 -18.69
C TYR A 422 18.06 26.42 -19.00
N PRO A 423 18.52 27.27 -19.92
CA PRO A 423 19.91 27.28 -20.42
C PRO A 423 20.99 27.57 -19.36
N TRP A 424 20.57 28.00 -18.19
CA TRP A 424 21.41 28.33 -17.05
C TRP A 424 21.63 27.18 -16.07
N LEU A 425 20.96 26.01 -16.24
CA LEU A 425 21.22 24.81 -15.45
C LEU A 425 22.66 24.32 -15.69
N ARG A 426 23.36 23.95 -14.60
CA ARG A 426 24.70 23.36 -14.69
C ARG A 426 24.64 21.95 -15.28
N LYS A 427 25.77 21.41 -15.76
CA LYS A 427 25.83 20.12 -16.44
C LYS A 427 25.36 18.95 -15.57
N ASP A 428 25.50 19.08 -14.27
CA ASP A 428 25.19 18.10 -13.22
C ASP A 428 23.97 18.48 -12.36
N GLU A 429 23.20 19.45 -12.82
CA GLU A 429 22.05 19.99 -12.12
C GLU A 429 20.75 19.56 -12.81
N LEU A 430 19.87 18.92 -12.05
CA LEU A 430 18.55 18.45 -12.48
C LEU A 430 17.46 19.23 -11.75
N LEU A 431 16.43 19.59 -12.48
CA LEU A 431 15.23 20.23 -11.92
C LEU A 431 14.40 19.17 -11.21
N VAL A 432 14.27 19.33 -9.89
CA VAL A 432 13.52 18.39 -9.03
C VAL A 432 12.06 18.80 -8.93
N ASN A 433 11.78 20.08 -8.76
CA ASN A 433 10.40 20.56 -8.63
C ASN A 433 10.28 22.05 -8.99
N LEU A 434 9.06 22.43 -9.40
CA LEU A 434 8.69 23.80 -9.76
C LEU A 434 7.45 24.19 -8.97
N HIS A 435 7.58 25.18 -8.09
CA HIS A 435 6.49 25.66 -7.26
C HIS A 435 6.13 27.10 -7.60
N LEU A 436 4.85 27.32 -7.89
CA LEU A 436 4.29 28.68 -7.94
C LEU A 436 4.31 29.29 -6.52
N ARG A 437 4.55 30.58 -6.46
CA ARG A 437 4.50 31.35 -5.21
C ARG A 437 3.10 31.23 -4.57
N HIS A 438 3.05 31.18 -3.23
CA HIS A 438 1.77 31.05 -2.52
C HIS A 438 0.83 32.21 -2.88
N TRP A 439 -0.46 31.94 -3.07
CA TRP A 439 -1.47 32.92 -3.50
C TRP A 439 -1.51 34.19 -2.62
N LEU A 440 -1.13 34.12 -1.33
CA LEU A 440 -0.98 35.28 -0.46
C LEU A 440 0.04 36.31 -0.98
N ALA A 441 0.95 35.92 -1.83
CA ALA A 441 1.91 36.85 -2.44
C ALA A 441 1.22 37.84 -3.40
N LEU A 442 0.02 37.51 -3.94
CA LEU A 442 -0.81 38.45 -4.68
C LEU A 442 -1.15 39.70 -3.84
N LEU A 443 -1.32 39.55 -2.53
CA LEU A 443 -1.56 40.71 -1.62
C LEU A 443 -0.36 41.65 -1.57
N GLY A 444 0.86 41.13 -1.69
CA GLY A 444 2.09 41.95 -1.77
C GLY A 444 2.19 42.78 -3.05
N GLN A 445 1.57 42.31 -4.14
CA GLN A 445 1.54 43.00 -5.42
C GLN A 445 0.38 44.00 -5.56
N SER A 446 -0.43 44.17 -4.51
CA SER A 446 -1.57 45.12 -4.48
C SER A 446 -1.13 46.61 -4.57
N LYS A 447 0.14 46.91 -4.42
CA LYS A 447 0.68 48.28 -4.51
C LYS A 447 0.43 48.91 -5.89
N ALA A 448 0.62 48.20 -7.00
CA ALA A 448 0.40 48.70 -8.34
C ALA A 448 -1.09 48.99 -8.64
N PRO A 449 -2.05 48.09 -8.31
CA PRO A 449 -3.46 48.42 -8.41
C PRO A 449 -3.90 49.58 -7.51
N ALA A 450 -3.36 49.67 -6.29
CA ALA A 450 -3.66 50.77 -5.38
C ALA A 450 -3.17 52.14 -5.96
N LEU A 451 -1.96 52.20 -6.51
CA LEU A 451 -1.44 53.38 -7.17
C LEU A 451 -2.23 53.73 -8.45
N ALA A 452 -2.66 52.71 -9.21
CA ALA A 452 -3.51 52.92 -10.39
C ALA A 452 -4.88 53.47 -9.99
N GLY A 453 -5.42 53.01 -8.85
CA GLY A 453 -6.69 53.53 -8.27
C GLY A 453 -6.57 55.02 -7.89
N LEU A 454 -5.48 55.40 -7.23
CA LEU A 454 -5.20 56.81 -6.87
C LEU A 454 -4.98 57.69 -8.11
N ALA A 455 -4.24 57.19 -9.10
CA ALA A 455 -4.01 57.90 -10.37
C ALA A 455 -5.32 58.06 -11.17
N SER A 456 -6.21 57.05 -11.16
CA SER A 456 -7.52 57.15 -11.82
C SER A 456 -8.44 58.15 -11.12
N ALA A 457 -8.42 58.22 -9.78
CA ALA A 457 -9.16 59.25 -9.05
C ALA A 457 -8.71 60.66 -9.39
N GLY A 458 -7.39 60.88 -9.45
CA GLY A 458 -6.79 62.14 -9.89
C GLY A 458 -7.15 62.51 -11.33
N LEU A 459 -7.13 61.52 -12.24
CA LEU A 459 -7.52 61.70 -13.66
C LEU A 459 -8.99 62.02 -13.81
N ILE A 460 -9.89 61.39 -13.06
CA ILE A 460 -11.35 61.70 -13.05
C ILE A 460 -11.56 63.15 -12.66
N TRP A 461 -10.87 63.60 -11.58
CA TRP A 461 -10.97 64.97 -11.10
C TRP A 461 -10.43 65.98 -12.15
N LEU A 462 -9.28 65.70 -12.76
CA LEU A 462 -8.67 66.54 -13.79
C LEU A 462 -9.58 66.68 -15.04
N LEU A 463 -10.13 65.55 -15.54
CA LEU A 463 -10.99 65.54 -16.70
C LEU A 463 -12.30 66.26 -16.43
N ALA A 464 -12.85 66.15 -15.23
CA ALA A 464 -14.02 66.91 -14.80
C ALA A 464 -13.74 68.41 -14.74
N PHE A 465 -12.55 68.81 -14.25
CA PHE A 465 -12.09 70.19 -14.25
C PHE A 465 -11.93 70.78 -15.66
N LEU A 466 -11.51 69.97 -16.62
CA LEU A 466 -11.37 70.32 -18.04
C LEU A 466 -12.73 70.31 -18.82
N GLY A 467 -13.85 70.04 -18.16
CA GLY A 467 -15.17 70.07 -18.75
C GLY A 467 -15.58 68.81 -19.51
N PHE A 468 -14.82 67.70 -19.38
CA PHE A 468 -15.24 66.43 -19.99
C PHE A 468 -16.36 65.74 -19.16
N PRO A 469 -17.25 64.98 -19.85
CA PRO A 469 -18.28 64.21 -19.17
C PRO A 469 -17.66 63.21 -18.17
N HIS A 470 -18.20 63.05 -16.96
CA HIS A 470 -17.67 62.22 -15.90
C HIS A 470 -17.52 60.72 -16.28
N TRP A 471 -18.35 60.22 -17.22
CA TRP A 471 -18.26 58.85 -17.69
C TRP A 471 -16.95 58.57 -18.45
N VAL A 472 -16.34 59.56 -19.13
CA VAL A 472 -15.05 59.43 -19.83
C VAL A 472 -13.93 59.17 -18.81
N GLY A 473 -13.90 59.92 -17.71
CA GLY A 473 -12.92 59.72 -16.63
C GLY A 473 -13.12 58.34 -15.93
N LEU A 474 -14.36 57.94 -15.69
CA LEU A 474 -14.71 56.64 -15.09
C LEU A 474 -14.25 55.45 -15.97
N THR A 475 -14.50 55.53 -17.29
CA THR A 475 -14.13 54.45 -18.21
C THR A 475 -12.60 54.27 -18.31
N ILE A 476 -11.89 55.39 -18.46
CA ILE A 476 -10.42 55.36 -18.52
C ILE A 476 -9.81 54.90 -17.18
N GLY A 477 -10.37 55.38 -16.06
CA GLY A 477 -9.93 54.96 -14.71
C GLY A 477 -10.17 53.47 -14.45
N ALA A 478 -11.34 52.96 -14.82
CA ALA A 478 -11.65 51.54 -14.70
C ALA A 478 -10.73 50.68 -15.57
N LEU A 479 -10.41 51.12 -16.81
CA LEU A 479 -9.51 50.41 -17.67
C LEU A 479 -8.09 50.34 -17.07
N LEU A 480 -7.58 51.44 -16.51
CA LEU A 480 -6.27 51.44 -15.84
C LEU A 480 -6.18 50.49 -14.64
N VAL A 481 -7.23 50.44 -13.83
CA VAL A 481 -7.31 49.50 -12.71
C VAL A 481 -7.33 48.05 -13.19
N VAL A 482 -8.16 47.73 -14.20
CA VAL A 482 -8.24 46.38 -14.79
C VAL A 482 -6.89 45.96 -15.37
N LEU A 483 -6.25 46.84 -16.17
CA LEU A 483 -4.92 46.56 -16.74
C LEU A 483 -3.86 46.32 -15.64
N SER A 484 -3.90 47.07 -14.55
CA SER A 484 -2.95 46.87 -13.44
C SER A 484 -3.20 45.59 -12.67
N LEU A 485 -4.45 45.15 -12.53
CA LEU A 485 -4.81 43.85 -11.94
C LEU A 485 -4.34 42.69 -12.83
N ILE A 486 -4.57 42.80 -14.14
CA ILE A 486 -4.08 41.82 -15.12
C ILE A 486 -2.54 41.75 -15.06
N TRP A 487 -1.88 42.88 -15.05
CA TRP A 487 -0.43 42.96 -14.95
C TRP A 487 0.09 42.29 -13.65
N GLY A 488 -0.51 42.60 -12.50
CA GLY A 488 -0.17 41.96 -11.21
C GLY A 488 -0.38 40.44 -11.23
N PHE A 489 -1.46 39.98 -11.85
CA PHE A 489 -1.75 38.56 -11.99
C PHE A 489 -0.76 37.85 -12.92
N LEU A 490 -0.39 38.46 -14.05
CA LEU A 490 0.61 37.92 -14.98
C LEU A 490 1.99 37.86 -14.32
N ASN A 491 2.38 38.86 -13.55
CA ASN A 491 3.63 38.84 -12.81
C ASN A 491 3.63 37.74 -11.75
N TYR A 492 2.50 37.53 -11.02
CA TYR A 492 2.36 36.42 -10.08
C TYR A 492 2.54 35.05 -10.74
N LEU A 493 1.98 34.83 -11.94
CA LEU A 493 2.15 33.59 -12.68
C LEU A 493 3.58 33.35 -13.16
N ASN A 494 4.39 34.41 -13.29
CA ASN A 494 5.79 34.34 -13.72
C ASN A 494 6.79 34.26 -12.54
N ASP A 495 6.29 34.32 -11.29
CA ASP A 495 7.13 34.18 -10.11
C ASP A 495 7.06 32.73 -9.62
N TYR A 496 8.14 31.98 -9.76
CA TYR A 496 8.20 30.59 -9.34
C TYR A 496 9.52 30.24 -8.67
N PHE A 497 9.46 29.24 -7.81
CA PHE A 497 10.62 28.65 -7.17
C PHE A 497 10.98 27.35 -7.90
N ILE A 498 12.23 27.28 -8.32
CA ILE A 498 12.83 26.11 -8.93
C ILE A 498 13.69 25.43 -7.88
N VAL A 499 13.35 24.18 -7.56
CA VAL A 499 14.16 23.36 -6.68
C VAL A 499 14.96 22.41 -7.56
N THR A 500 16.27 22.54 -7.49
CA THR A 500 17.20 21.62 -8.15
C THR A 500 17.80 20.67 -7.11
N ASN A 501 18.53 19.67 -7.55
CA ASN A 501 19.28 18.78 -6.68
C ASN A 501 20.42 19.49 -5.88
N ARG A 502 20.75 20.76 -6.17
CA ARG A 502 21.85 21.51 -5.52
C ARG A 502 21.45 22.83 -4.87
N ARG A 503 20.43 23.49 -5.38
CA ARG A 503 20.04 24.85 -4.93
C ARG A 503 18.55 25.10 -5.12
N VAL A 504 18.04 26.06 -4.37
CA VAL A 504 16.72 26.64 -4.62
C VAL A 504 16.93 27.95 -5.33
N ILE A 505 16.24 28.15 -6.44
CA ILE A 505 16.34 29.31 -7.26
C ILE A 505 14.98 29.98 -7.27
N GLN A 506 14.95 31.21 -6.82
CA GLN A 506 13.79 32.07 -6.99
C GLN A 506 13.97 32.84 -8.30
N GLN A 507 13.07 32.62 -9.25
CA GLN A 507 13.05 33.33 -10.50
C GLN A 507 11.86 34.29 -10.50
N GLU A 508 12.15 35.57 -10.52
CA GLU A 508 11.20 36.67 -10.72
C GLU A 508 11.37 37.21 -12.12
N LYS A 509 10.38 37.05 -12.98
CA LYS A 509 10.39 37.55 -14.34
C LYS A 509 9.31 38.61 -14.51
N VAL A 510 9.72 39.87 -14.51
CA VAL A 510 8.84 40.98 -14.84
C VAL A 510 8.71 41.09 -16.35
N ILE A 511 7.49 40.90 -16.87
CA ILE A 511 7.19 40.87 -18.30
C ILE A 511 7.71 42.16 -18.94
N PHE A 512 8.58 42.05 -19.96
CA PHE A 512 9.22 43.08 -20.74
C PHE A 512 10.34 43.90 -20.06
N PHE A 513 10.64 43.75 -18.74
CA PHE A 513 11.57 44.68 -18.09
C PHE A 513 12.81 44.05 -17.49
N SER A 514 12.69 42.96 -16.73
CA SER A 514 13.84 42.35 -16.09
C SER A 514 13.58 40.91 -15.68
N GLU A 515 14.64 40.13 -15.69
CA GLU A 515 14.69 38.82 -15.08
C GLU A 515 15.64 38.90 -13.89
N HIS A 516 15.13 38.65 -12.69
CA HIS A 516 15.92 38.63 -11.47
C HIS A 516 15.95 37.23 -10.93
N ARG A 517 17.16 36.76 -10.64
CA ARG A 517 17.37 35.42 -10.14
C ARG A 517 18.13 35.49 -8.84
N GLN A 518 17.57 34.87 -7.80
CA GLN A 518 18.21 34.68 -6.49
C GLN A 518 18.47 33.21 -6.28
N GLU A 519 19.67 32.85 -5.91
CA GLU A 519 20.09 31.46 -5.69
C GLU A 519 20.46 31.28 -4.24
N ALA A 520 19.97 30.21 -3.62
CA ALA A 520 20.37 29.77 -2.30
C ALA A 520 20.81 28.31 -2.39
N LEU A 521 22.04 28.01 -2.02
CA LEU A 521 22.51 26.64 -1.92
C LEU A 521 21.71 25.93 -0.85
N LEU A 522 21.32 24.67 -1.12
CA LEU A 522 20.57 23.85 -0.16
C LEU A 522 21.29 23.72 1.19
N GLU A 523 22.61 23.79 1.19
CA GLU A 523 23.46 23.81 2.40
C GLU A 523 23.32 25.08 3.27
N GLN A 524 22.76 26.15 2.72
CA GLN A 524 22.59 27.44 3.42
C GLN A 524 21.16 27.68 3.91
N ILE A 525 20.24 26.77 3.60
CA ILE A 525 18.85 26.86 4.04
C ILE A 525 18.74 26.01 5.31
N GLN A 526 18.91 26.66 6.47
CA GLN A 526 18.65 26.08 7.80
C GLN A 526 17.18 26.26 8.21
#